data_65932cfdaa7bbd4cfacca788563b304e
#
_entry.id   65932cfdaa7bbd4cfacca788563b304e
#
_cell.length_a   1.000
_cell.length_b   1.000
_cell.length_c   1.000
_cell.angle_alpha   90.00
_cell.angle_beta   90.00
_cell.angle_gamma   90.00
#
_symmetry.space_group_name_H-M   'P 1'
#
loop_
_entity.id
_entity.type
_entity.pdbx_description
1 polymer ?
#
loop_
_entity_poly.entity_id
_entity_poly.type
_entity_poly.pdbx_seq_one_letter_code
_entity_poly.pdbx_strand_id
1 'polypeptide(L)'
;MGLRLSTMQMHATGLAGMLDLQKAVSRTQEQIAGNKRVLTPGDDPIASTRILALNQELALNDQYNSNLETLTNRLQREEVAVSGVSDLVLRAQELVTQAGNGALNKEQRGFIAIEMQSLVKSMAQMMNSRDASGEFIFAGYQGKSEPFVLGDDGRYRYVGDEGQRSIQIASATSVASSDSGKEVFVDVKSVVNTVVGHANTSNRGVPPAIIGGERIVDHEAFAEFYPEDVIIEFRPLEEVDPALLTYNIKQASDGRILKENQPYQSGELIEFGGAGVRISGEPAVGDTFIVESSNKKGLLTNLEDFIVSLKDLSDSATDKQELAQQVANTLGNLNNAQTTLLETRSSVGARLNLVEASRSNNAEFELVIKS
;
A
#
# COMPACT_ATOMS: atom_id res chain seq x y z
N MET A 1 24.80 23.26 -86.55
CA MET A 1 24.71 24.56 -85.86
C MET A 1 25.55 24.49 -84.56
N GLY A 2 26.75 25.10 -84.57
CA GLY A 2 27.57 25.14 -83.39
C GLY A 2 27.05 26.22 -82.44
N LEU A 3 26.64 25.84 -81.28
CA LEU A 3 26.27 26.76 -80.19
C LEU A 3 27.53 27.53 -79.77
N ARG A 4 27.68 28.81 -80.13
CA ARG A 4 28.69 29.71 -79.62
C ARG A 4 28.29 30.10 -78.22
N LEU A 5 28.83 29.40 -77.18
CA LEU A 5 28.74 29.84 -75.82
C LEU A 5 29.49 31.18 -75.65
N SER A 6 28.79 32.20 -75.18
CA SER A 6 29.37 33.50 -74.84
C SER A 6 30.44 33.32 -73.77
N THR A 7 31.58 34.01 -73.91
CA THR A 7 32.69 34.02 -72.90
C THR A 7 32.18 34.37 -71.51
N MET A 8 31.17 35.23 -71.44
CA MET A 8 30.50 35.63 -70.21
C MET A 8 29.72 34.47 -69.58
N GLN A 9 29.13 33.59 -70.38
CA GLN A 9 28.41 32.39 -69.96
C GLN A 9 29.39 31.32 -69.44
N MET A 10 30.58 31.20 -70.06
CA MET A 10 31.66 30.33 -69.59
C MET A 10 32.19 30.78 -68.23
N HIS A 11 32.43 32.08 -68.04
CA HIS A 11 32.86 32.63 -66.77
C HIS A 11 31.77 32.48 -65.67
N ALA A 12 30.53 32.71 -65.98
CA ALA A 12 29.43 32.53 -65.05
C ALA A 12 29.28 31.07 -64.62
N THR A 13 29.39 30.11 -65.54
CA THR A 13 29.35 28.67 -65.24
C THR A 13 30.56 28.25 -64.44
N GLY A 14 31.76 28.76 -64.72
CA GLY A 14 32.98 28.51 -63.94
C GLY A 14 32.88 29.04 -62.51
N LEU A 15 32.38 30.28 -62.34
CA LEU A 15 32.16 30.86 -61.02
C LEU A 15 31.10 30.10 -60.23
N ALA A 16 29.98 29.69 -60.85
CA ALA A 16 28.96 28.86 -60.21
C ALA A 16 29.53 27.51 -59.74
N GLY A 17 30.37 26.85 -60.60
CA GLY A 17 31.03 25.60 -60.22
C GLY A 17 32.01 25.75 -59.02
N MET A 18 32.76 26.87 -58.97
CA MET A 18 33.63 27.15 -57.81
C MET A 18 32.84 27.41 -56.54
N LEU A 19 31.74 28.14 -56.60
CA LEU A 19 30.86 28.37 -55.45
C LEU A 19 30.21 27.06 -54.96
N ASP A 20 29.84 26.18 -55.83
CA ASP A 20 29.25 24.87 -55.49
C ASP A 20 30.30 23.93 -54.87
N LEU A 21 31.57 23.96 -55.36
CA LEU A 21 32.67 23.24 -54.76
C LEU A 21 33.01 23.80 -53.37
N GLN A 22 33.02 25.12 -53.20
CA GLN A 22 33.27 25.77 -51.90
C GLN A 22 32.16 25.38 -50.88
N LYS A 23 30.91 25.40 -51.30
CA LYS A 23 29.79 24.91 -50.48
C LYS A 23 29.96 23.45 -50.08
N ALA A 24 30.34 22.57 -51.01
CA ALA A 24 30.57 21.14 -50.76
C ALA A 24 31.70 20.92 -49.76
N VAL A 25 32.83 21.68 -49.88
CA VAL A 25 33.94 21.61 -48.92
C VAL A 25 33.49 22.09 -47.53
N SER A 26 32.82 23.24 -47.46
CA SER A 26 32.31 23.77 -46.18
C SER A 26 31.39 22.76 -45.48
N ARG A 27 30.47 22.16 -46.24
CA ARG A 27 29.56 21.13 -45.74
C ARG A 27 30.30 19.88 -45.23
N THR A 28 31.32 19.43 -45.98
CA THR A 28 32.12 18.28 -45.57
C THR A 28 32.90 18.61 -44.29
N GLN A 29 33.41 19.82 -44.15
CA GLN A 29 34.07 20.33 -42.93
C GLN A 29 33.10 20.33 -41.74
N GLU A 30 31.85 20.79 -41.91
CA GLU A 30 30.81 20.76 -40.90
C GLU A 30 30.44 19.31 -40.49
N GLN A 31 30.35 18.41 -41.47
CA GLN A 31 30.11 16.96 -41.20
C GLN A 31 31.24 16.34 -40.37
N ILE A 32 32.51 16.66 -40.72
CA ILE A 32 33.70 16.19 -40.00
C ILE A 32 33.76 16.81 -38.60
N ALA A 33 33.55 18.13 -38.48
CA ALA A 33 33.58 18.84 -37.22
C ALA A 33 32.46 18.38 -36.27
N GLY A 34 31.27 18.10 -36.80
CA GLY A 34 30.12 17.61 -36.04
C GLY A 34 30.04 16.09 -35.88
N ASN A 35 30.96 15.33 -36.52
CA ASN A 35 30.93 13.87 -36.61
C ASN A 35 29.57 13.32 -37.03
N LYS A 36 28.87 14.04 -37.93
CA LYS A 36 27.51 13.69 -38.39
C LYS A 36 27.44 13.73 -39.91
N ARG A 37 26.95 12.62 -40.52
CA ARG A 37 26.75 12.54 -41.95
C ARG A 37 25.57 13.38 -42.43
N VAL A 38 24.51 13.45 -41.68
CA VAL A 38 23.28 14.20 -41.95
C VAL A 38 23.22 15.41 -41.02
N LEU A 39 23.34 16.62 -41.58
CA LEU A 39 23.31 17.88 -40.83
C LEU A 39 21.89 18.47 -40.81
N THR A 40 21.20 18.38 -41.94
CA THR A 40 19.84 18.93 -42.11
C THR A 40 18.88 17.89 -42.74
N PRO A 41 17.58 18.01 -42.49
CA PRO A 41 16.60 17.12 -43.11
C PRO A 41 16.61 17.14 -44.66
N GLY A 42 17.11 18.20 -45.25
CA GLY A 42 17.27 18.33 -46.70
C GLY A 42 18.41 17.48 -47.28
N ASP A 43 19.35 17.03 -46.45
CA ASP A 43 20.53 16.29 -46.91
C ASP A 43 20.18 14.83 -47.24
N ASP A 44 19.37 14.22 -46.36
CA ASP A 44 18.87 12.86 -46.49
C ASP A 44 17.53 12.75 -45.74
N PRO A 45 16.39 12.99 -46.39
CA PRO A 45 15.08 12.96 -45.71
C PRO A 45 14.74 11.62 -45.09
N ILE A 46 15.18 10.51 -45.71
CA ILE A 46 14.92 9.15 -45.21
C ILE A 46 15.75 8.90 -43.95
N ALA A 47 17.03 9.24 -43.97
CA ALA A 47 17.87 9.13 -42.80
C ALA A 47 17.40 10.04 -41.65
N SER A 48 16.95 11.27 -41.96
CA SER A 48 16.44 12.22 -40.99
C SER A 48 15.18 11.73 -40.29
N THR A 49 14.24 11.11 -41.01
CA THR A 49 13.03 10.50 -40.40
C THR A 49 13.40 9.31 -39.50
N ARG A 50 14.38 8.50 -39.92
CA ARG A 50 14.86 7.38 -39.11
C ARG A 50 15.58 7.85 -37.83
N ILE A 51 16.43 8.88 -37.93
CA ILE A 51 17.10 9.51 -36.79
C ILE A 51 16.06 10.08 -35.79
N LEU A 52 14.99 10.71 -36.31
CA LEU A 52 13.91 11.22 -35.47
C LEU A 52 13.20 10.08 -34.70
N ALA A 53 12.86 8.98 -35.38
CA ALA A 53 12.27 7.81 -34.76
C ALA A 53 13.17 7.20 -33.68
N LEU A 54 14.46 7.01 -33.98
CA LEU A 54 15.44 6.50 -33.01
C LEU A 54 15.62 7.43 -31.79
N ASN A 55 15.61 8.75 -32.01
CA ASN A 55 15.67 9.70 -30.90
C ASN A 55 14.42 9.66 -30.03
N GLN A 56 13.23 9.38 -30.60
CA GLN A 56 12.01 9.17 -29.82
C GLN A 56 12.11 7.88 -28.99
N GLU A 57 12.65 6.81 -29.57
CA GLU A 57 12.87 5.55 -28.83
C GLU A 57 13.89 5.73 -27.71
N LEU A 58 14.97 6.48 -27.93
CA LEU A 58 15.93 6.83 -26.87
C LEU A 58 15.28 7.62 -25.75
N ALA A 59 14.47 8.64 -26.06
CA ALA A 59 13.77 9.43 -25.05
C ALA A 59 12.78 8.58 -24.23
N LEU A 60 12.11 7.61 -24.84
CA LEU A 60 11.28 6.64 -24.11
C LEU A 60 12.12 5.72 -23.23
N ASN A 61 13.27 5.27 -23.72
CA ASN A 61 14.19 4.45 -22.93
C ASN A 61 14.74 5.21 -21.72
N ASP A 62 15.08 6.47 -21.87
CA ASP A 62 15.48 7.35 -20.77
C ASP A 62 14.36 7.50 -19.73
N GLN A 63 13.13 7.64 -20.19
CA GLN A 63 11.96 7.65 -19.30
C GLN A 63 11.83 6.33 -18.54
N TYR A 64 11.97 5.18 -19.20
CA TYR A 64 11.92 3.88 -18.54
C TYR A 64 13.05 3.72 -17.51
N ASN A 65 14.25 4.20 -17.81
CA ASN A 65 15.37 4.18 -16.86
C ASN A 65 15.09 5.04 -15.61
N SER A 66 14.50 6.21 -15.77
CA SER A 66 14.04 7.05 -14.65
C SER A 66 12.94 6.37 -13.82
N ASN A 67 12.01 5.69 -14.50
CA ASN A 67 10.96 4.91 -13.86
C ASN A 67 11.55 3.73 -13.06
N LEU A 68 12.56 3.04 -13.60
CA LEU A 68 13.29 1.96 -12.93
C LEU A 68 13.98 2.44 -11.66
N GLU A 69 14.60 3.62 -11.67
CA GLU A 69 15.22 4.20 -10.47
C GLU A 69 14.19 4.51 -9.39
N THR A 70 13.08 5.13 -9.79
CA THR A 70 11.96 5.43 -8.87
C THR A 70 11.40 4.17 -8.25
N LEU A 71 11.16 3.14 -9.08
CA LEU A 71 10.64 1.84 -8.66
C LEU A 71 11.62 1.12 -7.72
N THR A 72 12.91 1.10 -8.06
CA THR A 72 13.96 0.50 -7.22
C THR A 72 13.96 1.11 -5.82
N ASN A 73 13.99 2.45 -5.74
CA ASN A 73 14.02 3.17 -4.47
C ASN A 73 12.77 2.87 -3.62
N ARG A 74 11.61 2.75 -4.25
CA ARG A 74 10.35 2.48 -3.56
C ARG A 74 10.28 1.05 -3.03
N LEU A 75 10.62 0.06 -3.86
CA LEU A 75 10.67 -1.36 -3.48
C LEU A 75 11.72 -1.64 -2.39
N GLN A 76 12.88 -0.98 -2.44
CA GLN A 76 13.89 -1.11 -1.38
C GLN A 76 13.40 -0.56 -0.04
N ARG A 77 12.65 0.55 -0.04
CA ARG A 77 12.05 1.08 1.18
C ARG A 77 10.96 0.17 1.73
N GLU A 78 10.16 -0.41 0.85
CA GLU A 78 9.16 -1.41 1.21
C GLU A 78 9.81 -2.64 1.84
N GLU A 79 10.86 -3.19 1.22
CA GLU A 79 11.64 -4.31 1.77
C GLU A 79 12.19 -4.02 3.17
N VAL A 80 12.77 -2.84 3.38
CA VAL A 80 13.29 -2.41 4.69
C VAL A 80 12.16 -2.32 5.72
N ALA A 81 11.01 -1.75 5.35
CA ALA A 81 9.87 -1.62 6.26
C ALA A 81 9.29 -2.99 6.63
N VAL A 82 9.04 -3.85 5.64
CA VAL A 82 8.49 -5.20 5.86
C VAL A 82 9.48 -6.07 6.66
N SER A 83 10.78 -5.97 6.37
CA SER A 83 11.83 -6.68 7.15
C SER A 83 11.85 -6.21 8.61
N GLY A 84 11.77 -4.92 8.85
CA GLY A 84 11.74 -4.38 10.20
C GLY A 84 10.48 -4.79 10.97
N VAL A 85 9.31 -4.82 10.32
CA VAL A 85 8.07 -5.35 10.93
C VAL A 85 8.23 -6.85 11.23
N SER A 86 8.85 -7.63 10.32
CA SER A 86 9.13 -9.05 10.53
C SER A 86 9.99 -9.30 11.79
N ASP A 87 11.04 -8.50 11.99
CA ASP A 87 11.90 -8.60 13.19
C ASP A 87 11.11 -8.26 14.46
N LEU A 88 10.24 -7.25 14.43
CA LEU A 88 9.36 -6.91 15.55
C LEU A 88 8.30 -7.99 15.83
N VAL A 89 7.81 -8.69 14.79
CA VAL A 89 6.92 -9.86 14.95
C VAL A 89 7.63 -10.99 15.70
N LEU A 90 8.88 -11.29 15.38
CA LEU A 90 9.69 -12.28 16.12
C LEU A 90 9.85 -11.87 17.59
N ARG A 91 10.11 -10.60 17.87
CA ARG A 91 10.18 -10.10 19.24
C ARG A 91 8.83 -10.20 19.96
N ALA A 92 7.73 -9.92 19.27
CA ALA A 92 6.38 -10.10 19.83
C ALA A 92 6.11 -11.57 20.17
N GLN A 93 6.52 -12.53 19.34
CA GLN A 93 6.39 -13.97 19.62
C GLN A 93 7.15 -14.37 20.91
N GLU A 94 8.35 -13.83 21.13
CA GLU A 94 9.10 -14.05 22.37
C GLU A 94 8.31 -13.54 23.59
N LEU A 95 7.78 -12.31 23.53
CA LEU A 95 7.00 -11.73 24.61
C LEU A 95 5.69 -12.48 24.87
N VAL A 96 4.98 -12.90 23.83
CA VAL A 96 3.77 -13.72 23.95
C VAL A 96 4.10 -15.05 24.62
N THR A 97 5.21 -15.69 24.22
CA THR A 97 5.67 -16.96 24.82
C THR A 97 6.04 -16.74 26.30
N GLN A 98 6.73 -15.65 26.63
CA GLN A 98 7.05 -15.28 28.01
C GLN A 98 5.78 -15.05 28.83
N ALA A 99 4.78 -14.35 28.29
CA ALA A 99 3.51 -14.06 28.94
C ALA A 99 2.70 -15.35 29.24
N GLY A 100 2.87 -16.40 28.41
CA GLY A 100 2.28 -17.72 28.62
C GLY A 100 2.85 -18.51 29.81
N ASN A 101 3.89 -18.00 30.47
CA ASN A 101 4.41 -18.66 31.68
C ASN A 101 3.44 -18.54 32.85
N GLY A 102 2.78 -19.65 33.20
CA GLY A 102 1.79 -19.71 34.30
C GLY A 102 2.28 -19.30 35.68
N ALA A 103 3.59 -19.14 35.86
CA ALA A 103 4.17 -18.64 37.11
C ALA A 103 4.10 -17.11 37.26
N LEU A 104 3.84 -16.37 36.16
CA LEU A 104 3.72 -14.92 36.18
C LEU A 104 2.40 -14.47 36.82
N ASN A 105 2.49 -13.47 37.70
CA ASN A 105 1.32 -12.79 38.24
C ASN A 105 0.86 -11.64 37.30
N LYS A 106 -0.34 -11.08 37.58
CA LYS A 106 -0.93 -9.99 36.81
C LYS A 106 -0.01 -8.78 36.65
N GLU A 107 0.71 -8.39 37.69
CA GLU A 107 1.64 -7.25 37.65
C GLU A 107 2.80 -7.50 36.68
N GLN A 108 3.41 -8.69 36.74
CA GLN A 108 4.49 -9.09 35.82
C GLN A 108 4.02 -9.16 34.36
N ARG A 109 2.80 -9.67 34.13
CA ARG A 109 2.17 -9.61 32.79
C ARG A 109 1.92 -8.18 32.32
N GLY A 110 1.63 -7.27 33.25
CA GLY A 110 1.51 -5.83 33.01
C GLY A 110 2.79 -5.21 32.44
N PHE A 111 3.97 -5.62 32.93
CA PHE A 111 5.25 -5.15 32.35
C PHE A 111 5.46 -5.64 30.91
N ILE A 112 5.11 -6.89 30.61
CA ILE A 112 5.14 -7.43 29.25
C ILE A 112 4.18 -6.63 28.34
N ALA A 113 2.98 -6.31 28.84
CA ALA A 113 1.99 -5.52 28.09
C ALA A 113 2.53 -4.12 27.72
N ILE A 114 3.30 -3.47 28.60
CA ILE A 114 3.94 -2.17 28.32
C ILE A 114 5.00 -2.30 27.22
N GLU A 115 5.84 -3.35 27.28
CA GLU A 115 6.83 -3.61 26.23
C GLU A 115 6.15 -3.88 24.89
N MET A 116 5.10 -4.70 24.86
CA MET A 116 4.30 -4.98 23.66
C MET A 116 3.65 -3.72 23.10
N GLN A 117 3.15 -2.79 23.93
CA GLN A 117 2.64 -1.50 23.46
C GLN A 117 3.70 -0.69 22.72
N SER A 118 4.94 -0.72 23.21
CA SER A 118 6.07 -0.06 22.53
C SER A 118 6.39 -0.73 21.19
N LEU A 119 6.29 -2.07 21.09
CA LEU A 119 6.45 -2.80 19.84
C LEU A 119 5.35 -2.44 18.83
N VAL A 120 4.09 -2.45 19.25
CA VAL A 120 2.94 -2.06 18.40
C VAL A 120 3.14 -0.66 17.82
N LYS A 121 3.56 0.31 18.67
CA LYS A 121 3.88 1.66 18.21
C LYS A 121 5.01 1.67 17.18
N SER A 122 6.07 0.90 17.41
CA SER A 122 7.20 0.81 16.46
C SER A 122 6.79 0.15 15.15
N MET A 123 5.95 -0.90 15.18
CA MET A 123 5.38 -1.51 13.98
C MET A 123 4.54 -0.50 13.19
N ALA A 124 3.63 0.21 13.85
CA ALA A 124 2.80 1.23 13.21
C ALA A 124 3.65 2.32 12.55
N GLN A 125 4.74 2.76 13.17
CA GLN A 125 5.68 3.72 12.56
C GLN A 125 6.34 3.17 11.29
N MET A 126 6.73 1.89 11.27
CA MET A 126 7.28 1.25 10.07
C MET A 126 6.22 1.06 8.98
N MET A 127 5.00 0.69 9.35
CA MET A 127 3.85 0.58 8.44
C MET A 127 3.43 1.94 7.86
N ASN A 128 3.76 3.04 8.55
CA ASN A 128 3.58 4.43 8.08
C ASN A 128 4.83 5.00 7.41
N SER A 129 5.70 4.13 6.87
CA SER A 129 6.90 4.57 6.14
C SER A 129 6.54 5.36 4.89
N ARG A 130 7.40 6.37 4.58
CA ARG A 130 7.23 7.22 3.40
C ARG A 130 8.36 6.98 2.41
N ASP A 131 8.04 7.16 1.13
CA ASP A 131 9.03 7.16 0.06
C ASP A 131 9.82 8.49 -0.01
N ALA A 132 10.70 8.62 -1.01
CA ALA A 132 11.49 9.83 -1.22
C ALA A 132 10.65 11.07 -1.61
N SER A 133 9.44 10.87 -2.12
CA SER A 133 8.48 11.92 -2.48
C SER A 133 7.64 12.37 -1.28
N GLY A 134 7.78 11.70 -0.13
CA GLY A 134 6.99 11.94 1.08
C GLY A 134 5.63 11.23 1.08
N GLU A 135 5.34 10.38 0.09
CA GLU A 135 4.12 9.58 0.04
C GLU A 135 4.26 8.31 0.91
N PHE A 136 3.18 7.94 1.58
CA PHE A 136 3.11 6.68 2.33
C PHE A 136 3.11 5.48 1.39
N ILE A 137 3.95 4.49 1.69
CA ILE A 137 4.17 3.33 0.82
C ILE A 137 2.96 2.39 0.85
N PHE A 138 2.38 2.17 2.04
CA PHE A 138 1.33 1.18 2.29
C PHE A 138 -0.10 1.75 2.25
N ALA A 139 -0.28 3.00 1.82
CA ALA A 139 -1.59 3.67 1.78
C ALA A 139 -2.44 3.39 0.53
N GLY A 140 -1.96 2.53 -0.39
CA GLY A 140 -2.62 2.28 -1.66
C GLY A 140 -2.56 3.49 -2.60
N TYR A 141 -3.71 3.91 -3.15
CA TYR A 141 -3.81 5.13 -3.96
C TYR A 141 -3.79 6.41 -3.12
N GLN A 142 -4.08 6.33 -1.82
CA GLN A 142 -4.15 7.48 -0.90
C GLN A 142 -2.80 7.86 -0.29
N GLY A 143 -1.71 7.84 -1.07
CA GLY A 143 -0.33 8.03 -0.61
C GLY A 143 -0.05 9.30 0.21
N LYS A 144 -0.98 10.27 0.27
CA LYS A 144 -0.85 11.48 1.10
C LYS A 144 -1.44 11.33 2.50
N SER A 145 -2.27 10.31 2.73
CA SER A 145 -2.93 10.04 4.01
C SER A 145 -2.18 8.95 4.77
N GLU A 146 -2.02 9.14 6.07
CA GLU A 146 -1.39 8.15 6.96
C GLU A 146 -2.23 6.88 7.00
N PRO A 147 -1.67 5.69 6.62
CA PRO A 147 -2.47 4.48 6.49
C PRO A 147 -2.85 3.85 7.83
N PHE A 148 -2.02 3.94 8.86
CA PHE A 148 -2.30 3.37 10.19
C PHE A 148 -2.42 4.49 11.22
N VAL A 149 -3.65 4.83 11.58
CA VAL A 149 -3.98 5.95 12.47
C VAL A 149 -4.35 5.43 13.85
N LEU A 150 -3.86 6.10 14.90
CA LEU A 150 -4.24 5.82 16.28
C LEU A 150 -5.64 6.39 16.54
N GLY A 151 -6.58 5.53 16.91
CA GLY A 151 -7.94 5.93 17.31
C GLY A 151 -8.00 6.44 18.75
N ASP A 152 -9.13 7.04 19.12
CA ASP A 152 -9.39 7.59 20.46
C ASP A 152 -9.37 6.50 21.57
N ASP A 153 -9.62 5.25 21.19
CA ASP A 153 -9.53 4.08 22.06
C ASP A 153 -8.08 3.57 22.25
N GLY A 154 -7.10 4.26 21.68
CA GLY A 154 -5.68 3.92 21.78
C GLY A 154 -5.28 2.72 20.90
N ARG A 155 -6.07 2.35 19.90
CA ARG A 155 -5.79 1.28 18.94
C ARG A 155 -5.49 1.83 17.55
N TYR A 156 -4.63 1.14 16.82
CA TYR A 156 -4.33 1.47 15.43
C TYR A 156 -5.36 0.90 14.47
N ARG A 157 -5.73 1.70 13.47
CA ARG A 157 -6.67 1.33 12.41
C ARG A 157 -6.10 1.66 11.05
N TYR A 158 -6.35 0.78 10.08
CA TYR A 158 -6.02 1.04 8.70
C TYR A 158 -7.11 1.89 8.04
N VAL A 159 -6.70 3.02 7.47
CA VAL A 159 -7.57 3.97 6.76
C VAL A 159 -7.13 4.19 5.31
N GLY A 160 -6.14 3.45 4.83
CA GLY A 160 -5.74 3.42 3.43
C GLY A 160 -6.73 2.63 2.56
N ASP A 161 -6.41 2.51 1.26
CA ASP A 161 -7.17 1.70 0.33
C ASP A 161 -6.39 0.46 -0.15
N GLU A 162 -7.06 -0.40 -0.94
CA GLU A 162 -6.50 -1.65 -1.48
C GLU A 162 -5.73 -1.43 -2.80
N GLY A 163 -5.60 -0.18 -3.24
CA GLY A 163 -5.03 0.15 -4.54
C GLY A 163 -3.55 -0.18 -4.64
N GLN A 164 -3.14 -0.64 -5.83
CA GLN A 164 -1.76 -0.93 -6.16
C GLN A 164 -1.35 -0.13 -7.38
N ARG A 165 -0.40 0.79 -7.21
CA ARG A 165 0.13 1.60 -8.32
C ARG A 165 1.16 0.80 -9.10
N SER A 166 1.11 0.89 -10.43
CA SER A 166 2.09 0.27 -11.31
C SER A 166 2.89 1.33 -12.07
N ILE A 167 4.17 1.06 -12.28
CA ILE A 167 5.09 1.91 -13.04
C ILE A 167 5.54 1.15 -14.28
N GLN A 168 5.41 1.78 -15.46
CA GLN A 168 5.86 1.21 -16.72
C GLN A 168 7.39 1.33 -16.82
N ILE A 169 8.07 0.19 -17.05
CA ILE A 169 9.53 0.06 -17.08
C ILE A 169 10.08 -0.37 -18.45
N ALA A 170 9.18 -0.77 -19.34
CA ALA A 170 9.49 -1.08 -20.75
C ALA A 170 8.22 -0.92 -21.58
N SER A 171 8.32 -1.03 -22.89
CA SER A 171 7.20 -0.82 -23.85
C SER A 171 5.93 -1.61 -23.49
N ALA A 172 6.07 -2.85 -22.99
CA ALA A 172 4.94 -3.73 -22.65
C ALA A 172 4.99 -4.22 -21.17
N THR A 173 5.86 -3.65 -20.32
CA THR A 173 6.06 -4.15 -18.96
C THR A 173 5.77 -3.06 -17.95
N SER A 174 4.82 -3.34 -17.06
CA SER A 174 4.51 -2.52 -15.87
C SER A 174 4.68 -3.36 -14.62
N VAL A 175 5.22 -2.77 -13.56
CA VAL A 175 5.49 -3.44 -12.29
C VAL A 175 4.81 -2.65 -11.17
N ALA A 176 4.22 -3.36 -10.23
CA ALA A 176 3.64 -2.77 -9.03
C ALA A 176 4.73 -2.09 -8.18
N SER A 177 4.47 -0.85 -7.79
CA SER A 177 5.44 -0.01 -7.09
C SER A 177 5.41 -0.15 -5.58
N SER A 178 4.36 -0.75 -5.03
CA SER A 178 4.19 -1.08 -3.60
C SER A 178 3.02 -2.02 -3.41
N ASP A 179 2.94 -2.67 -2.28
CA ASP A 179 1.80 -3.46 -1.84
C ASP A 179 0.90 -2.64 -0.90
N SER A 180 -0.39 -2.98 -0.85
CA SER A 180 -1.33 -2.33 0.07
C SER A 180 -1.09 -2.78 1.50
N GLY A 181 -1.12 -1.85 2.46
CA GLY A 181 -1.04 -2.16 3.88
C GLY A 181 -2.18 -3.07 4.36
N LYS A 182 -3.32 -3.05 3.67
CA LYS A 182 -4.42 -3.97 3.95
C LYS A 182 -4.01 -5.41 3.67
N GLU A 183 -3.46 -5.69 2.49
CA GLU A 183 -3.04 -7.04 2.09
C GLU A 183 -1.91 -7.58 2.97
N VAL A 184 -0.92 -6.73 3.30
CA VAL A 184 0.29 -7.15 4.00
C VAL A 184 0.07 -7.29 5.52
N PHE A 185 -0.70 -6.39 6.15
CA PHE A 185 -0.76 -6.29 7.61
C PHE A 185 -2.15 -6.48 8.22
N VAL A 186 -3.23 -6.29 7.43
CA VAL A 186 -4.60 -6.35 7.95
C VAL A 186 -5.26 -7.67 7.59
N ASP A 187 -5.19 -8.09 6.35
CA ASP A 187 -5.84 -9.30 5.83
C ASP A 187 -5.04 -10.58 6.13
N VAL A 188 -4.43 -10.65 7.31
CA VAL A 188 -3.66 -11.81 7.74
C VAL A 188 -4.60 -12.94 8.17
N LYS A 189 -4.35 -14.17 7.69
CA LYS A 189 -5.15 -15.34 8.05
C LYS A 189 -5.15 -15.56 9.56
N SER A 190 -6.33 -15.68 10.16
CA SER A 190 -6.49 -15.97 11.58
C SER A 190 -6.66 -17.48 11.84
N VAL A 191 -6.19 -17.92 12.99
CA VAL A 191 -6.40 -19.32 13.46
C VAL A 191 -7.81 -19.55 13.99
N VAL A 192 -8.53 -18.48 14.30
CA VAL A 192 -9.95 -18.51 14.73
C VAL A 192 -10.77 -17.55 13.88
N ASN A 193 -12.05 -17.85 13.70
CA ASN A 193 -12.95 -16.92 13.04
C ASN A 193 -13.05 -15.62 13.85
N THR A 194 -13.20 -14.51 13.15
CA THR A 194 -13.27 -13.14 13.70
C THR A 194 -14.26 -12.32 12.89
N VAL A 195 -14.31 -11.04 13.16
CA VAL A 195 -15.07 -10.05 12.37
C VAL A 195 -14.15 -8.95 11.88
N VAL A 196 -14.47 -8.34 10.75
CA VAL A 196 -13.77 -7.19 10.17
C VAL A 196 -14.78 -6.10 9.86
N GLY A 197 -14.54 -4.91 10.37
CA GLY A 197 -15.41 -3.74 10.18
C GLY A 197 -14.95 -2.84 9.04
N HIS A 198 -15.91 -2.38 8.22
CA HIS A 198 -15.68 -1.43 7.13
C HIS A 198 -16.65 -0.26 7.22
N ALA A 199 -16.14 0.96 7.07
CA ALA A 199 -16.98 2.13 6.87
C ALA A 199 -17.49 2.15 5.42
N ASN A 200 -18.77 2.47 5.23
CA ASN A 200 -19.30 2.66 3.89
C ASN A 200 -18.71 3.92 3.24
N THR A 201 -18.34 3.83 1.98
CA THR A 201 -17.77 4.95 1.21
C THR A 201 -18.72 6.13 1.03
N SER A 202 -20.03 5.93 1.24
CA SER A 202 -21.07 6.97 1.19
C SER A 202 -21.26 7.73 2.51
N ASN A 203 -20.53 7.37 3.58
CA ASN A 203 -20.63 8.02 4.89
C ASN A 203 -20.24 9.50 4.79
N ARG A 204 -20.94 10.35 5.58
CA ARG A 204 -20.89 11.82 5.48
C ARG A 204 -20.33 12.49 6.73
N GLY A 205 -20.01 11.74 7.77
CA GLY A 205 -19.40 12.30 8.99
C GLY A 205 -18.10 13.07 8.68
N VAL A 206 -17.89 14.24 9.30
CA VAL A 206 -16.69 15.06 9.14
C VAL A 206 -16.21 15.51 10.52
N PRO A 207 -15.03 15.03 10.97
CA PRO A 207 -14.17 14.02 10.33
C PRO A 207 -14.86 12.66 10.20
N PRO A 208 -14.44 11.80 9.24
CA PRO A 208 -15.04 10.48 9.07
C PRO A 208 -14.92 9.64 10.35
N ALA A 209 -16.01 9.04 10.79
CA ALA A 209 -15.95 8.08 11.88
C ALA A 209 -15.27 6.78 11.44
N ILE A 210 -14.47 6.21 12.32
CA ILE A 210 -13.62 5.05 12.03
C ILE A 210 -14.13 3.85 12.83
N ILE A 211 -14.32 2.71 12.15
CA ILE A 211 -14.64 1.44 12.79
C ILE A 211 -13.37 0.64 13.04
N GLY A 212 -13.36 -0.14 14.12
CA GLY A 212 -12.24 -1.04 14.47
C GLY A 212 -12.41 -1.61 15.87
N GLY A 213 -11.32 -2.13 16.44
CA GLY A 213 -11.35 -2.76 17.76
C GLY A 213 -12.22 -4.04 17.77
N GLU A 214 -12.23 -4.73 16.62
CA GLU A 214 -12.95 -5.98 16.41
C GLU A 214 -12.45 -7.05 17.37
N ARG A 215 -13.36 -7.67 18.07
CA ARG A 215 -13.04 -8.77 18.99
C ARG A 215 -14.20 -9.74 19.13
N ILE A 216 -13.88 -10.97 19.45
CA ILE A 216 -14.87 -11.96 19.89
C ILE A 216 -15.02 -11.85 21.40
N VAL A 217 -16.23 -11.56 21.86
CA VAL A 217 -16.58 -11.40 23.29
C VAL A 217 -17.02 -12.74 23.86
N ASP A 218 -17.79 -13.50 23.08
CA ASP A 218 -18.28 -14.82 23.41
C ASP A 218 -18.08 -15.74 22.22
N HIS A 219 -17.16 -16.70 22.36
CA HIS A 219 -16.80 -17.63 21.27
C HIS A 219 -17.90 -18.61 20.92
N GLU A 220 -18.72 -19.00 21.88
CA GLU A 220 -19.85 -19.97 21.66
C GLU A 220 -20.96 -19.26 20.88
N ALA A 221 -21.40 -18.11 21.36
CA ALA A 221 -22.39 -17.30 20.68
C ALA A 221 -21.94 -16.85 19.26
N PHE A 222 -20.66 -16.56 19.08
CA PHE A 222 -20.13 -16.20 17.76
C PHE A 222 -20.05 -17.40 16.81
N ALA A 223 -19.74 -18.60 17.30
CA ALA A 223 -19.73 -19.80 16.48
C ALA A 223 -21.14 -20.15 15.94
N GLU A 224 -22.19 -19.85 16.70
CA GLU A 224 -23.59 -19.98 16.24
C GLU A 224 -23.99 -18.88 15.26
N PHE A 225 -23.40 -17.66 15.41
CA PHE A 225 -23.69 -16.51 14.56
C PHE A 225 -22.93 -16.56 13.22
N TYR A 226 -21.72 -17.11 13.21
CA TYR A 226 -20.87 -17.21 12.01
C TYR A 226 -21.54 -18.12 10.95
N PRO A 227 -21.56 -17.78 9.64
CA PRO A 227 -20.79 -16.71 8.96
C PRO A 227 -21.59 -15.41 8.68
N GLU A 228 -22.52 -15.06 9.52
CA GLU A 228 -23.41 -13.91 9.30
C GLU A 228 -22.67 -12.57 9.43
N ASP A 229 -23.06 -11.63 8.58
CA ASP A 229 -22.57 -10.25 8.57
C ASP A 229 -23.61 -9.31 9.17
N VAL A 230 -23.19 -8.15 9.66
CA VAL A 230 -24.10 -7.13 10.19
C VAL A 230 -23.84 -5.76 9.58
N ILE A 231 -24.90 -4.96 9.53
CA ILE A 231 -24.88 -3.54 9.15
C ILE A 231 -25.27 -2.72 10.37
N ILE A 232 -24.41 -1.81 10.77
CA ILE A 232 -24.66 -0.80 11.81
C ILE A 232 -25.08 0.49 11.10
N GLU A 233 -26.31 0.94 11.30
CA GLU A 233 -26.88 2.13 10.66
C GLU A 233 -27.16 3.20 11.72
N PHE A 234 -26.65 4.39 11.53
CA PHE A 234 -26.86 5.53 12.44
C PHE A 234 -28.15 6.29 12.12
N ARG A 235 -28.97 6.50 13.16
CA ARG A 235 -30.28 7.18 13.08
C ARG A 235 -30.44 8.20 14.20
N PRO A 236 -31.24 9.26 14.00
CA PRO A 236 -31.64 10.13 15.10
C PRO A 236 -32.71 9.43 15.94
N LEU A 237 -32.68 9.63 17.24
CA LEU A 237 -33.83 9.36 18.09
C LEU A 237 -34.71 10.61 18.05
N GLU A 238 -35.77 10.59 17.27
CA GLU A 238 -36.65 11.77 17.02
C GLU A 238 -37.46 12.20 18.26
N GLU A 239 -37.56 11.37 19.29
CA GLU A 239 -38.36 11.60 20.48
C GLU A 239 -37.66 12.43 21.56
N VAL A 240 -36.38 12.78 21.38
CA VAL A 240 -35.55 13.53 22.34
C VAL A 240 -35.02 14.81 21.72
N ASP A 241 -35.22 15.97 22.37
CA ASP A 241 -34.67 17.25 21.92
C ASP A 241 -33.57 17.73 22.89
N PRO A 242 -32.28 17.88 22.45
CA PRO A 242 -31.80 17.65 21.10
C PRO A 242 -31.76 16.13 20.74
N ALA A 243 -32.02 15.82 19.46
CA ALA A 243 -32.04 14.46 18.96
C ALA A 243 -30.75 13.72 19.31
N LEU A 244 -30.86 12.61 20.03
CA LEU A 244 -29.72 11.79 20.40
C LEU A 244 -29.34 10.90 19.20
N LEU A 245 -28.05 10.79 18.90
CA LEU A 245 -27.58 9.88 17.88
C LEU A 245 -27.67 8.44 18.40
N THR A 246 -28.39 7.60 17.67
CA THR A 246 -28.57 6.17 17.97
C THR A 246 -28.13 5.34 16.77
N TYR A 247 -27.96 4.04 17.00
CA TYR A 247 -27.68 3.10 15.93
C TYR A 247 -28.60 1.86 16.01
N ASN A 248 -28.83 1.28 14.84
CA ASN A 248 -29.47 -0.02 14.68
C ASN A 248 -28.46 -1.04 14.17
N ILE A 249 -28.54 -2.26 14.64
CA ILE A 249 -27.76 -3.38 14.12
C ILE A 249 -28.71 -4.30 13.35
N LYS A 250 -28.41 -4.49 12.07
CA LYS A 250 -29.19 -5.35 11.17
C LYS A 250 -28.31 -6.50 10.67
N GLN A 251 -28.88 -7.68 10.55
CA GLN A 251 -28.25 -8.80 9.84
C GLN A 251 -28.20 -8.47 8.34
N ALA A 252 -27.06 -8.69 7.70
CA ALA A 252 -26.88 -8.28 6.29
C ALA A 252 -27.66 -9.19 5.33
N SER A 253 -27.81 -10.49 5.67
CA SER A 253 -28.42 -11.50 4.80
C SER A 253 -29.93 -11.32 4.61
N ASP A 254 -30.66 -10.96 5.66
CA ASP A 254 -32.15 -10.90 5.65
C ASP A 254 -32.71 -9.55 6.10
N GLY A 255 -31.84 -8.62 6.53
CA GLY A 255 -32.24 -7.30 7.03
C GLY A 255 -32.87 -7.29 8.41
N ARG A 256 -32.91 -8.46 9.13
CA ARG A 256 -33.45 -8.56 10.45
C ARG A 256 -32.74 -7.66 11.45
N ILE A 257 -33.51 -6.90 12.22
CA ILE A 257 -32.96 -6.03 13.25
C ILE A 257 -32.57 -6.88 14.47
N LEU A 258 -31.28 -6.86 14.81
CA LEU A 258 -30.72 -7.53 15.99
C LEU A 258 -30.81 -6.63 17.24
N LYS A 259 -30.50 -5.35 17.06
CA LYS A 259 -30.64 -4.31 18.11
C LYS A 259 -31.16 -3.03 17.48
N GLU A 260 -32.07 -2.35 18.15
CA GLU A 260 -32.73 -1.13 17.67
C GLU A 260 -32.51 0.02 18.64
N ASN A 261 -32.34 1.25 18.09
CA ASN A 261 -32.29 2.50 18.85
C ASN A 261 -31.29 2.49 20.02
N GLN A 262 -30.12 1.88 19.82
CA GLN A 262 -29.08 1.87 20.84
C GLN A 262 -28.40 3.23 20.92
N PRO A 263 -28.19 3.81 22.12
CA PRO A 263 -27.48 5.07 22.26
C PRO A 263 -26.04 4.90 21.79
N TYR A 264 -25.55 5.91 21.06
CA TYR A 264 -24.17 5.91 20.59
C TYR A 264 -23.25 6.71 21.52
N GLN A 265 -22.11 6.13 21.85
CA GLN A 265 -21.00 6.82 22.47
C GLN A 265 -19.69 6.46 21.73
N SER A 266 -18.92 7.50 21.34
CA SER A 266 -17.68 7.30 20.60
C SER A 266 -16.71 6.40 21.36
N GLY A 267 -16.20 5.35 20.66
CA GLY A 267 -15.24 4.38 21.22
C GLY A 267 -15.85 3.32 22.14
N GLU A 268 -17.17 3.34 22.42
CA GLU A 268 -17.84 2.27 23.16
C GLU A 268 -17.95 0.98 22.34
N LEU A 269 -17.93 -0.17 23.02
CA LEU A 269 -18.04 -1.47 22.37
C LEU A 269 -19.49 -1.74 21.95
N ILE A 270 -19.69 -1.96 20.66
CA ILE A 270 -20.96 -2.34 20.04
C ILE A 270 -20.94 -3.86 19.88
N GLU A 271 -21.75 -4.57 20.66
CA GLU A 271 -21.79 -6.04 20.69
C GLU A 271 -22.97 -6.60 19.90
N PHE A 272 -22.72 -7.69 19.16
CA PHE A 272 -23.73 -8.47 18.44
C PHE A 272 -23.23 -9.91 18.25
N GLY A 273 -24.10 -10.90 18.30
CA GLY A 273 -23.80 -12.31 17.96
C GLY A 273 -22.49 -12.86 18.57
N GLY A 274 -22.14 -12.46 19.80
CA GLY A 274 -20.89 -12.88 20.44
C GLY A 274 -19.65 -12.13 19.97
N ALA A 275 -19.77 -11.21 18.99
CA ALA A 275 -18.70 -10.34 18.51
C ALA A 275 -18.93 -8.89 18.95
N GLY A 276 -17.90 -8.06 18.86
CA GLY A 276 -17.98 -6.64 19.14
C GLY A 276 -17.01 -5.82 18.33
N VAL A 277 -17.44 -4.60 18.00
CA VAL A 277 -16.63 -3.58 17.29
C VAL A 277 -16.73 -2.25 18.02
N ARG A 278 -15.82 -1.32 17.72
CA ARG A 278 -15.88 0.07 18.21
C ARG A 278 -15.94 1.01 17.03
N ILE A 279 -16.77 2.03 17.15
CA ILE A 279 -16.83 3.14 16.20
C ILE A 279 -16.37 4.38 16.96
N SER A 280 -15.34 5.04 16.44
CA SER A 280 -14.77 6.27 17.03
C SER A 280 -15.03 7.46 16.13
N GLY A 281 -15.32 8.62 16.72
CA GLY A 281 -15.65 9.84 16.00
C GLY A 281 -17.12 10.18 16.07
N GLU A 282 -17.58 11.06 15.19
CA GLU A 282 -18.97 11.55 15.13
C GLU A 282 -19.60 11.13 13.80
N PRO A 283 -20.23 9.93 13.74
CA PRO A 283 -20.95 9.50 12.56
C PRO A 283 -22.13 10.45 12.27
N ALA A 284 -22.40 10.69 11.00
CA ALA A 284 -23.59 11.42 10.60
C ALA A 284 -24.81 10.52 10.55
N VAL A 285 -26.00 11.12 10.64
CA VAL A 285 -27.28 10.40 10.42
C VAL A 285 -27.29 9.80 9.02
N GLY A 286 -27.55 8.50 8.94
CA GLY A 286 -27.54 7.72 7.71
C GLY A 286 -26.20 7.08 7.38
N ASP A 287 -25.14 7.35 8.17
CA ASP A 287 -23.89 6.64 8.03
C ASP A 287 -24.07 5.16 8.36
N THR A 288 -23.38 4.32 7.61
CA THR A 288 -23.45 2.85 7.77
C THR A 288 -22.06 2.25 7.89
N PHE A 289 -21.95 1.23 8.73
CA PHE A 289 -20.76 0.43 8.90
C PHE A 289 -21.14 -1.04 8.69
N ILE A 290 -20.35 -1.73 7.90
CA ILE A 290 -20.54 -3.15 7.59
C ILE A 290 -19.53 -3.93 8.41
N VAL A 291 -20.00 -4.95 9.12
CA VAL A 291 -19.11 -5.85 9.86
C VAL A 291 -19.29 -7.26 9.29
N GLU A 292 -18.23 -7.74 8.67
CA GLU A 292 -18.20 -9.03 7.98
C GLU A 292 -17.58 -10.10 8.87
N SER A 293 -18.16 -11.27 8.88
CA SER A 293 -17.54 -12.45 9.46
C SER A 293 -16.31 -12.86 8.66
N SER A 294 -15.18 -13.04 9.32
CA SER A 294 -13.89 -13.20 8.66
C SER A 294 -13.05 -14.31 9.31
N ASN A 295 -12.18 -14.89 8.51
CA ASN A 295 -11.08 -15.72 9.00
C ASN A 295 -9.73 -14.97 8.96
N LYS A 296 -9.77 -13.64 8.95
CA LYS A 296 -8.60 -12.76 8.90
C LYS A 296 -8.53 -11.89 10.15
N LYS A 297 -7.34 -11.56 10.61
CA LYS A 297 -7.11 -10.66 11.74
C LYS A 297 -5.85 -9.84 11.51
N GLY A 298 -5.96 -8.52 11.62
CA GLY A 298 -4.85 -7.62 11.45
C GLY A 298 -3.74 -7.85 12.48
N LEU A 299 -2.49 -7.66 12.06
CA LEU A 299 -1.31 -7.86 12.90
C LEU A 299 -1.35 -6.98 14.16
N LEU A 300 -1.63 -5.67 14.00
CA LEU A 300 -1.70 -4.75 15.14
C LEU A 300 -2.89 -5.10 16.04
N THR A 301 -4.08 -5.35 15.47
CA THR A 301 -5.28 -5.76 16.21
C THR A 301 -5.04 -7.02 17.03
N ASN A 302 -4.33 -8.01 16.47
CA ASN A 302 -3.98 -9.24 17.20
C ASN A 302 -3.14 -8.97 18.44
N LEU A 303 -2.13 -8.09 18.33
CA LEU A 303 -1.26 -7.72 19.43
C LEU A 303 -1.98 -6.84 20.47
N GLU A 304 -2.81 -5.91 20.03
CA GLU A 304 -3.59 -5.02 20.88
C GLU A 304 -4.61 -5.80 21.73
N ASP A 305 -5.30 -6.78 21.14
CA ASP A 305 -6.20 -7.67 21.87
C ASP A 305 -5.47 -8.49 22.92
N PHE A 306 -4.29 -8.99 22.58
CA PHE A 306 -3.47 -9.72 23.55
C PHE A 306 -2.99 -8.81 24.69
N ILE A 307 -2.61 -7.56 24.41
CA ILE A 307 -2.25 -6.56 25.43
C ILE A 307 -3.43 -6.30 26.38
N VAL A 308 -4.65 -6.21 25.87
CA VAL A 308 -5.86 -6.07 26.70
C VAL A 308 -6.03 -7.30 27.59
N SER A 309 -5.91 -8.50 27.03
CA SER A 309 -6.01 -9.75 27.82
C SER A 309 -4.97 -9.82 28.94
N LEU A 310 -3.73 -9.38 28.69
CA LEU A 310 -2.68 -9.34 29.74
C LEU A 310 -3.01 -8.40 30.90
N LYS A 311 -3.74 -7.31 30.64
CA LYS A 311 -4.11 -6.30 31.65
C LYS A 311 -5.38 -6.69 32.42
N ASP A 312 -6.36 -7.26 31.73
CA ASP A 312 -7.69 -7.50 32.27
C ASP A 312 -7.76 -8.81 33.04
N LEU A 313 -7.17 -9.90 32.52
CA LEU A 313 -7.22 -11.21 33.16
C LEU A 313 -6.53 -11.24 34.52
N SER A 314 -7.24 -11.84 35.50
CA SER A 314 -6.76 -12.01 36.86
C SER A 314 -5.83 -13.24 36.99
N ASP A 315 -5.43 -13.58 38.22
CA ASP A 315 -4.64 -14.77 38.52
C ASP A 315 -5.50 -15.99 38.90
N SER A 316 -6.83 -15.93 38.63
CA SER A 316 -7.74 -17.05 38.83
C SER A 316 -7.41 -18.23 37.90
N ALA A 317 -7.81 -19.43 38.30
CA ALA A 317 -7.56 -20.63 37.46
C ALA A 317 -8.24 -20.55 36.10
N THR A 318 -9.45 -19.98 36.03
CA THR A 318 -10.21 -19.78 34.80
C THR A 318 -9.50 -18.79 33.88
N ASP A 319 -9.09 -17.62 34.40
CA ASP A 319 -8.41 -16.59 33.62
C ASP A 319 -7.05 -17.06 33.12
N LYS A 320 -6.35 -17.90 33.90
CA LYS A 320 -5.09 -18.52 33.44
C LYS A 320 -5.32 -19.49 32.29
N GLN A 321 -6.43 -20.22 32.28
CA GLN A 321 -6.78 -21.09 31.14
C GLN A 321 -7.14 -20.27 29.91
N GLU A 322 -7.92 -19.20 30.09
CA GLU A 322 -8.22 -18.25 29.01
C GLU A 322 -6.97 -17.61 28.45
N LEU A 323 -6.05 -17.14 29.32
CA LEU A 323 -4.77 -16.59 28.89
C LEU A 323 -3.95 -17.59 28.07
N ALA A 324 -3.91 -18.86 28.48
CA ALA A 324 -3.21 -19.89 27.70
C ALA A 324 -3.82 -20.07 26.29
N GLN A 325 -5.13 -19.99 26.16
CA GLN A 325 -5.81 -20.00 24.85
C GLN A 325 -5.48 -18.76 24.02
N GLN A 326 -5.49 -17.57 24.65
CA GLN A 326 -5.13 -16.31 23.98
C GLN A 326 -3.65 -16.32 23.51
N VAL A 327 -2.74 -16.87 24.32
CA VAL A 327 -1.33 -17.08 23.93
C VAL A 327 -1.24 -17.96 22.68
N ALA A 328 -1.93 -19.11 22.67
CA ALA A 328 -1.90 -20.04 21.55
C ALA A 328 -2.47 -19.40 20.26
N ASN A 329 -3.60 -18.70 20.36
CA ASN A 329 -4.24 -18.01 19.23
C ASN A 329 -3.33 -16.88 18.71
N THR A 330 -2.77 -16.09 19.60
CA THR A 330 -1.89 -14.97 19.24
C THR A 330 -0.61 -15.45 18.56
N LEU A 331 0.03 -16.51 19.07
CA LEU A 331 1.21 -17.11 18.44
C LEU A 331 0.87 -17.68 17.04
N GLY A 332 -0.28 -18.35 16.90
CA GLY A 332 -0.73 -18.85 15.61
C GLY A 332 -0.94 -17.71 14.59
N ASN A 333 -1.58 -16.64 15.00
CA ASN A 333 -1.79 -15.45 14.17
C ASN A 333 -0.46 -14.74 13.82
N LEU A 334 0.48 -14.64 14.76
CA LEU A 334 1.81 -14.09 14.50
C LEU A 334 2.62 -14.96 13.52
N ASN A 335 2.48 -16.29 13.58
CA ASN A 335 3.10 -17.19 12.61
C ASN A 335 2.51 -16.98 11.20
N ASN A 336 1.19 -16.81 11.10
CA ASN A 336 0.54 -16.49 9.82
C ASN A 336 0.99 -15.12 9.30
N ALA A 337 1.07 -14.10 10.16
CA ALA A 337 1.60 -12.79 9.81
C ALA A 337 3.04 -12.88 9.31
N GLN A 338 3.90 -13.65 9.99
CA GLN A 338 5.27 -13.88 9.56
C GLN A 338 5.33 -14.52 8.17
N THR A 339 4.45 -15.48 7.89
CA THR A 339 4.35 -16.10 6.56
C THR A 339 3.97 -15.06 5.50
N THR A 340 2.93 -14.26 5.74
CA THR A 340 2.51 -13.18 4.81
C THR A 340 3.65 -12.17 4.56
N LEU A 341 4.38 -11.76 5.62
CA LEU A 341 5.53 -10.86 5.48
C LEU A 341 6.64 -11.47 4.63
N LEU A 342 6.94 -12.76 4.79
CA LEU A 342 7.94 -13.47 3.98
C LEU A 342 7.50 -13.62 2.52
N GLU A 343 6.21 -13.88 2.26
CA GLU A 343 5.63 -13.92 0.91
C GLU A 343 5.73 -12.55 0.24
N THR A 344 5.39 -11.47 0.96
CA THR A 344 5.53 -10.09 0.48
C THR A 344 6.99 -9.76 0.15
N ARG A 345 7.94 -10.10 1.02
CA ARG A 345 9.37 -9.91 0.78
C ARG A 345 9.86 -10.68 -0.44
N SER A 346 9.39 -11.91 -0.62
CA SER A 346 9.71 -12.71 -1.82
C SER A 346 9.17 -12.06 -3.09
N SER A 347 7.95 -11.53 -3.05
CA SER A 347 7.33 -10.80 -4.16
C SER A 347 8.10 -9.51 -4.49
N VAL A 348 8.47 -8.72 -3.49
CA VAL A 348 9.31 -7.52 -3.65
C VAL A 348 10.67 -7.89 -4.25
N GLY A 349 11.31 -8.95 -3.75
CA GLY A 349 12.57 -9.46 -4.29
C GLY A 349 12.47 -9.88 -5.76
N ALA A 350 11.38 -10.55 -6.14
CA ALA A 350 11.13 -10.91 -7.54
C ALA A 350 10.95 -9.67 -8.44
N ARG A 351 10.25 -8.63 -7.95
CA ARG A 351 10.11 -7.35 -8.65
C ARG A 351 11.45 -6.63 -8.80
N LEU A 352 12.31 -6.63 -7.78
CA LEU A 352 13.66 -6.05 -7.84
C LEU A 352 14.53 -6.77 -8.88
N ASN A 353 14.46 -8.10 -8.97
CA ASN A 353 15.16 -8.86 -10.00
C ASN A 353 14.65 -8.52 -11.41
N LEU A 354 13.34 -8.35 -11.59
CA LEU A 354 12.76 -7.92 -12.86
C LEU A 354 13.22 -6.50 -13.26
N VAL A 355 13.31 -5.60 -12.29
CA VAL A 355 13.84 -4.24 -12.49
C VAL A 355 15.29 -4.28 -12.98
N GLU A 356 16.14 -5.10 -12.37
CA GLU A 356 17.55 -5.24 -12.76
C GLU A 356 17.70 -5.84 -14.16
N ALA A 357 16.92 -6.87 -14.49
CA ALA A 357 16.89 -7.44 -15.83
C ALA A 357 16.43 -6.40 -16.88
N SER A 358 15.39 -5.61 -16.55
CA SER A 358 14.92 -4.55 -17.44
C SER A 358 15.94 -3.43 -17.63
N ARG A 359 16.68 -3.08 -16.58
CA ARG A 359 17.79 -2.09 -16.66
C ARG A 359 18.88 -2.58 -17.61
N SER A 360 19.27 -3.84 -17.53
CA SER A 360 20.26 -4.45 -18.45
C SER A 360 19.77 -4.41 -19.90
N ASN A 361 18.52 -4.81 -20.14
CA ASN A 361 17.92 -4.79 -21.47
C ASN A 361 17.84 -3.37 -22.05
N ASN A 362 17.45 -2.38 -21.25
CA ASN A 362 17.38 -0.99 -21.66
C ASN A 362 18.78 -0.43 -22.01
N ALA A 363 19.80 -0.81 -21.26
CA ALA A 363 21.20 -0.42 -21.57
C ALA A 363 21.70 -1.04 -22.86
N GLU A 364 21.42 -2.32 -23.13
CA GLU A 364 21.75 -2.97 -24.40
C GLU A 364 21.01 -2.32 -25.59
N PHE A 365 19.74 -2.02 -25.41
CA PHE A 365 18.94 -1.33 -26.43
C PHE A 365 19.51 0.07 -26.75
N GLU A 366 19.92 0.82 -25.75
CA GLU A 366 20.57 2.12 -25.92
C GLU A 366 21.86 2.02 -26.71
N LEU A 367 22.72 1.00 -26.44
CA LEU A 367 23.94 0.74 -27.19
C LEU A 367 23.67 0.45 -28.67
N VAL A 368 22.66 -0.38 -28.97
CA VAL A 368 22.27 -0.73 -30.33
C VAL A 368 21.76 0.48 -31.11
N ILE A 369 21.02 1.38 -30.48
CA ILE A 369 20.52 2.60 -31.16
C ILE A 369 21.64 3.61 -31.41
N LYS A 370 22.64 3.70 -30.53
CA LYS A 370 23.75 4.65 -30.65
C LYS A 370 24.86 4.17 -31.59
N SER A 371 24.91 2.85 -31.94
CA SER A 371 25.88 2.27 -32.87
C SER A 371 25.45 2.45 -34.33
#